data_da4b861ce1d8d33730db36a26490a103
#
_entry.id   da4b861ce1d8d33730db36a26490a103
#
_cell.length_a   1.000
_cell.length_b   1.000
_cell.length_c   1.000
_cell.angle_alpha   90.00
_cell.angle_beta   90.00
_cell.angle_gamma   90.00
#
_symmetry.space_group_name_H-M   'P 1'
#
loop_
_entity.id
_entity.type
_entity.pdbx_description
1 polymer ?
#
loop_
_entity_poly.entity_id
_entity_poly.type
_entity_poly.pdbx_seq_one_letter_code
_entity_poly.pdbx_strand_id
1 'polypeptide(L)'
;TLVVDPDGLEWSNLPTIDIDEITLLKPDKSARIIAPDYKDIIELINYRNGNLVLDDCRYYVRSRIEEGVRQLLVRRRQKDVDIFAVAHSLNEVPPTFWTFATHLVLFKIKDNPQRLKQNIPKYKELTEKHIPEINNHENHHYFRVIPL
;
A
#
# COMPACT_ATOMS: atom_id res chain seq x y z
N THR A 1 -5.03 -13.22 1.64
CA THR A 1 -4.42 -11.89 1.80
C THR A 1 -3.20 -11.98 2.71
N LEU A 2 -2.10 -11.38 2.32
CA LEU A 2 -0.92 -11.20 3.17
C LEU A 2 -0.77 -9.72 3.51
N VAL A 3 -0.63 -9.39 4.79
CA VAL A 3 -0.37 -8.03 5.28
C VAL A 3 1.06 -7.93 5.79
N VAL A 4 1.79 -6.93 5.36
CA VAL A 4 3.10 -6.57 5.90
C VAL A 4 2.88 -5.39 6.83
N ASP A 5 3.05 -5.64 8.13
CA ASP A 5 2.78 -4.73 9.25
C ASP A 5 4.10 -4.34 9.92
N PRO A 6 4.73 -3.21 9.54
CA PRO A 6 6.06 -2.85 10.02
C PRO A 6 6.16 -2.67 11.52
N ASP A 7 5.11 -2.16 12.14
CA ASP A 7 5.10 -1.83 13.56
C ASP A 7 4.47 -2.91 14.44
N GLY A 8 3.78 -3.88 13.83
CA GLY A 8 3.11 -4.98 14.53
C GLY A 8 1.88 -4.57 15.35
N LEU A 9 1.36 -3.35 15.14
CA LEU A 9 0.34 -2.78 16.00
C LEU A 9 -1.08 -2.92 15.46
N GLU A 10 -1.27 -2.77 14.14
CA GLU A 10 -2.61 -2.53 13.61
C GLU A 10 -3.37 -3.81 13.24
N TRP A 11 -2.74 -4.81 12.71
CA TRP A 11 -3.40 -6.01 12.19
C TRP A 11 -3.41 -7.19 13.17
N SER A 12 -3.54 -6.90 14.48
CA SER A 12 -3.44 -7.90 15.56
C SER A 12 -4.50 -9.00 15.52
N ASN A 13 -5.58 -8.80 14.80
CA ASN A 13 -6.63 -9.79 14.55
C ASN A 13 -6.24 -10.87 13.53
N LEU A 14 -5.13 -10.69 12.80
CA LEU A 14 -4.62 -11.66 11.85
C LEU A 14 -3.56 -12.56 12.49
N PRO A 15 -3.50 -13.84 12.13
CA PRO A 15 -2.41 -14.71 12.55
C PRO A 15 -1.09 -14.20 11.98
N THR A 16 -0.05 -14.20 12.84
CA THR A 16 1.30 -13.88 12.40
C THR A 16 1.98 -15.14 11.86
N ILE A 17 2.64 -15.02 10.73
CA ILE A 17 3.44 -16.07 10.09
C ILE A 17 4.86 -15.58 9.84
N ASP A 18 5.78 -16.50 9.75
CA ASP A 18 7.15 -16.23 9.33
C ASP A 18 7.23 -16.11 7.78
N ILE A 19 8.27 -15.43 7.31
CA ILE A 19 8.47 -15.19 5.87
C ILE A 19 8.56 -16.50 5.08
N ASP A 20 9.14 -17.54 5.65
CA ASP A 20 9.29 -18.86 5.01
C ASP A 20 7.94 -19.57 4.77
N GLU A 21 6.91 -19.16 5.49
CA GLU A 21 5.57 -19.76 5.42
C GLU A 21 4.66 -19.11 4.36
N ILE A 22 5.07 -18.01 3.73
CA ILE A 22 4.21 -17.25 2.79
C ILE A 22 3.75 -18.09 1.59
N THR A 23 4.57 -19.04 1.13
CA THR A 23 4.23 -19.92 0.01
C THR A 23 3.18 -20.97 0.39
N LEU A 24 2.98 -21.20 1.68
CA LEU A 24 1.99 -22.12 2.25
C LEU A 24 0.64 -21.44 2.52
N LEU A 25 0.60 -20.10 2.47
CA LEU A 25 -0.63 -19.36 2.71
C LEU A 25 -1.64 -19.61 1.59
N LYS A 26 -2.77 -20.22 1.95
CA LYS A 26 -3.85 -20.51 1.01
C LYS A 26 -4.53 -19.21 0.54
N PRO A 27 -5.04 -19.14 -0.70
CA PRO A 27 -5.67 -17.94 -1.25
C PRO A 27 -6.87 -17.41 -0.44
N ASP A 28 -7.60 -18.30 0.24
CA ASP A 28 -8.77 -17.97 1.08
C ASP A 28 -8.42 -17.54 2.50
N LYS A 29 -7.13 -17.58 2.88
CA LYS A 29 -6.65 -17.22 4.20
C LYS A 29 -5.97 -15.86 4.20
N SER A 30 -5.94 -15.27 5.40
CA SER A 30 -5.24 -14.02 5.66
C SER A 30 -4.25 -14.22 6.79
N ALA A 31 -3.08 -13.61 6.67
CA ALA A 31 -2.02 -13.60 7.67
C ALA A 31 -1.25 -12.29 7.62
N ARG A 32 -0.43 -12.03 8.63
CA ARG A 32 0.49 -10.88 8.64
C ARG A 32 1.92 -11.32 8.92
N ILE A 33 2.86 -10.50 8.44
CA ILE A 33 4.27 -10.51 8.78
C ILE A 33 4.58 -9.23 9.54
N ILE A 34 5.29 -9.32 10.66
CA ILE A 34 5.62 -8.17 11.51
C ILE A 34 7.07 -7.78 11.29
N ALA A 35 7.32 -6.48 11.21
CA ALA A 35 8.65 -5.86 11.19
C ALA A 35 9.65 -6.53 10.24
N PRO A 36 9.32 -6.69 8.96
CA PRO A 36 10.15 -7.40 8.00
C PRO A 36 11.50 -6.69 7.81
N ASP A 37 12.56 -7.44 7.71
CA ASP A 37 13.85 -6.92 7.29
C ASP A 37 13.98 -6.86 5.74
N TYR A 38 15.17 -6.48 5.26
CA TYR A 38 15.42 -6.42 3.81
C TYR A 38 15.27 -7.79 3.12
N LYS A 39 15.67 -8.89 3.78
CA LYS A 39 15.59 -10.23 3.20
C LYS A 39 14.14 -10.67 3.08
N ASP A 40 13.35 -10.38 4.11
CA ASP A 40 11.92 -10.66 4.11
C ASP A 40 11.20 -9.97 2.96
N ILE A 41 11.51 -8.70 2.70
CA ILE A 41 10.93 -7.95 1.57
C ILE A 41 11.30 -8.58 0.23
N ILE A 42 12.52 -9.10 0.06
CA ILE A 42 12.90 -9.82 -1.16
C ILE A 42 12.11 -11.13 -1.28
N GLU A 43 11.93 -11.86 -0.20
CA GLU A 43 11.18 -13.12 -0.19
C GLU A 43 9.69 -12.93 -0.53
N LEU A 44 9.11 -11.75 -0.30
CA LEU A 44 7.74 -11.43 -0.74
C LEU A 44 7.53 -11.61 -2.25
N ILE A 45 8.60 -11.62 -3.05
CA ILE A 45 8.53 -11.94 -4.50
C ILE A 45 8.00 -13.37 -4.73
N ASN A 46 8.11 -14.24 -3.74
CA ASN A 46 7.61 -15.61 -3.82
C ASN A 46 6.11 -15.74 -3.53
N TYR A 47 5.48 -14.71 -2.95
CA TYR A 47 4.04 -14.68 -2.75
C TYR A 47 3.29 -14.68 -4.09
N ARG A 48 2.15 -15.40 -4.17
CA ARG A 48 1.37 -15.60 -5.41
C ARG A 48 -0.12 -15.69 -5.14
N ASN A 49 -0.91 -15.40 -6.19
CA ASN A 49 -2.34 -15.66 -6.26
C ASN A 49 -3.12 -15.03 -5.10
N GLY A 50 -2.96 -13.71 -4.90
CA GLY A 50 -3.70 -13.06 -3.82
C GLY A 50 -3.40 -11.57 -3.64
N ASN A 51 -3.85 -11.04 -2.52
CA ASN A 51 -3.67 -9.63 -2.18
C ASN A 51 -2.49 -9.47 -1.22
N LEU A 52 -1.60 -8.53 -1.53
CA LEU A 52 -0.52 -8.09 -0.66
C LEU A 52 -0.79 -6.66 -0.19
N VAL A 53 -0.90 -6.47 1.09
CA VAL A 53 -1.05 -5.14 1.72
C VAL A 53 0.28 -4.73 2.32
N LEU A 54 0.82 -3.61 1.87
CA LEU A 54 2.02 -2.98 2.39
C LEU A 54 1.57 -1.81 3.28
N ASP A 55 1.48 -2.05 4.57
CA ASP A 55 1.06 -1.04 5.52
C ASP A 55 2.20 -0.04 5.78
N ASP A 56 1.85 1.20 6.08
CA ASP A 56 2.76 2.35 6.13
C ASP A 56 3.81 2.36 5.01
N CYS A 57 3.39 2.72 3.81
CA CYS A 57 4.25 2.63 2.62
C CYS A 57 5.56 3.45 2.72
N ARG A 58 5.69 4.39 3.67
CA ARG A 58 6.94 5.11 3.97
C ARG A 58 8.05 4.20 4.48
N TYR A 59 7.68 3.11 5.16
CA TYR A 59 8.64 2.13 5.67
C TYR A 59 9.52 1.57 4.56
N TYR A 60 8.98 1.43 3.36
CA TYR A 60 9.60 0.73 2.24
C TYR A 60 10.52 1.60 1.36
N VAL A 61 10.80 2.84 1.75
CA VAL A 61 11.71 3.74 1.00
C VAL A 61 13.13 3.80 1.55
N ARG A 62 13.52 2.83 2.35
CA ARG A 62 14.85 2.80 2.97
C ARG A 62 15.84 2.01 2.09
N SER A 63 16.72 2.72 1.37
CA SER A 63 17.87 2.16 0.65
C SER A 63 17.60 0.82 -0.11
N ARG A 64 18.10 -0.29 0.41
CA ARG A 64 17.97 -1.61 -0.24
C ARG A 64 16.53 -2.15 -0.27
N ILE A 65 15.69 -1.79 0.70
CA ILE A 65 14.28 -2.21 0.75
C ILE A 65 13.53 -1.67 -0.46
N GLU A 66 13.80 -0.44 -0.88
CA GLU A 66 13.15 0.17 -2.05
C GLU A 66 13.35 -0.62 -3.34
N GLU A 67 14.54 -1.16 -3.57
CA GLU A 67 14.80 -2.00 -4.75
C GLU A 67 14.01 -3.32 -4.69
N GLY A 68 13.91 -3.96 -3.53
CA GLY A 68 13.09 -5.16 -3.34
C GLY A 68 11.62 -4.89 -3.64
N VAL A 69 11.07 -3.79 -3.12
CA VAL A 69 9.69 -3.37 -3.38
C VAL A 69 9.48 -3.06 -4.86
N ARG A 70 10.42 -2.38 -5.52
CA ARG A 70 10.35 -2.11 -6.95
C ARG A 70 10.27 -3.39 -7.77
N GLN A 71 11.09 -4.39 -7.46
CA GLN A 71 11.04 -5.69 -8.14
C GLN A 71 9.70 -6.40 -7.91
N LEU A 72 9.15 -6.33 -6.71
CA LEU A 72 7.83 -6.87 -6.37
C LEU A 72 6.74 -6.19 -7.23
N LEU A 73 6.72 -4.86 -7.29
CA LEU A 73 5.77 -4.09 -8.09
C LEU A 73 5.85 -4.41 -9.60
N VAL A 74 7.05 -4.61 -10.14
CA VAL A 74 7.25 -5.01 -11.54
C VAL A 74 6.71 -6.42 -11.81
N ARG A 75 6.96 -7.35 -10.89
CA ARG A 75 6.62 -8.77 -11.09
C ARG A 75 5.20 -9.16 -10.69
N ARG A 76 4.44 -8.26 -10.05
CA ARG A 76 3.12 -8.57 -9.48
C ARG A 76 2.17 -9.27 -10.46
N ARG A 77 2.14 -8.83 -11.73
CA ARG A 77 1.27 -9.41 -12.76
C ARG A 77 1.64 -10.86 -13.11
N GLN A 78 2.94 -11.18 -13.11
CA GLN A 78 3.42 -12.54 -13.37
C GLN A 78 3.12 -13.50 -12.21
N LYS A 79 2.86 -12.95 -11.03
CA LYS A 79 2.60 -13.69 -9.79
C LYS A 79 1.11 -13.74 -9.44
N ASP A 80 0.27 -13.07 -10.22
CA ASP A 80 -1.16 -12.89 -9.93
C ASP A 80 -1.38 -12.30 -8.52
N VAL A 81 -0.72 -11.17 -8.26
CA VAL A 81 -0.78 -10.46 -6.98
C VAL A 81 -1.28 -9.04 -7.18
N ASP A 82 -2.34 -8.68 -6.48
CA ASP A 82 -2.75 -7.30 -6.30
C ASP A 82 -2.05 -6.70 -5.08
N ILE A 83 -1.43 -5.52 -5.28
CA ILE A 83 -0.67 -4.84 -4.22
C ILE A 83 -1.41 -3.59 -3.80
N PHE A 84 -1.67 -3.49 -2.49
CA PHE A 84 -2.25 -2.34 -1.82
C PHE A 84 -1.17 -1.67 -0.96
N ALA A 85 -0.81 -0.44 -1.29
CA ALA A 85 0.08 0.38 -0.47
C ALA A 85 -0.75 1.36 0.35
N VAL A 86 -0.65 1.28 1.67
CA VAL A 86 -1.38 2.13 2.61
C VAL A 86 -0.53 3.31 3.03
N ALA A 87 -1.13 4.50 3.11
CA ALA A 87 -0.48 5.71 3.59
C ALA A 87 -1.48 6.61 4.33
N HIS A 88 -1.01 7.36 5.31
CA HIS A 88 -1.83 8.31 6.07
C HIS A 88 -1.94 9.69 5.39
N SER A 89 -1.07 9.97 4.42
CA SER A 89 -1.00 11.23 3.67
C SER A 89 -0.56 10.97 2.24
N LEU A 90 -1.13 11.69 1.28
CA LEU A 90 -0.72 11.62 -0.13
C LEU A 90 0.73 12.09 -0.34
N ASN A 91 1.22 13.03 0.49
CA ASN A 91 2.59 13.51 0.45
C ASN A 91 3.62 12.47 0.93
N GLU A 92 3.17 11.49 1.68
CA GLU A 92 4.01 10.44 2.25
C GLU A 92 4.17 9.24 1.33
N VAL A 93 3.32 9.13 0.30
CA VAL A 93 3.44 8.05 -0.69
C VAL A 93 4.71 8.24 -1.51
N PRO A 94 5.63 7.27 -1.48
CA PRO A 94 6.86 7.34 -2.25
C PRO A 94 6.63 7.34 -3.77
N PRO A 95 7.48 8.03 -4.56
CA PRO A 95 7.34 8.10 -6.02
C PRO A 95 7.27 6.74 -6.71
N THR A 96 7.98 5.75 -6.17
CA THR A 96 7.97 4.37 -6.70
C THR A 96 6.55 3.80 -6.73
N PHE A 97 5.74 4.01 -5.68
CA PHE A 97 4.37 3.53 -5.67
C PHE A 97 3.50 4.25 -6.70
N TRP A 98 3.64 5.58 -6.84
CA TRP A 98 2.92 6.34 -7.87
C TRP A 98 3.21 5.86 -9.30
N THR A 99 4.46 5.45 -9.57
CA THR A 99 4.87 4.95 -10.89
C THR A 99 4.13 3.68 -11.30
N PHE A 100 3.79 2.83 -10.35
CA PHE A 100 3.13 1.54 -10.60
C PHE A 100 1.65 1.50 -10.22
N ALA A 101 1.14 2.54 -9.59
CA ALA A 101 -0.26 2.61 -9.19
C ALA A 101 -1.18 2.68 -10.41
N THR A 102 -2.28 1.97 -10.35
CA THR A 102 -3.36 2.00 -11.35
C THR A 102 -4.60 2.67 -10.80
N HIS A 103 -4.76 2.64 -9.49
CA HIS A 103 -5.90 3.21 -8.78
C HIS A 103 -5.45 3.84 -7.47
N LEU A 104 -6.14 4.89 -7.07
CA LEU A 104 -6.07 5.48 -5.75
C LEU A 104 -7.41 5.25 -5.04
N VAL A 105 -7.39 4.60 -3.88
CA VAL A 105 -8.53 4.54 -2.96
C VAL A 105 -8.36 5.65 -1.94
N LEU A 106 -9.15 6.69 -2.07
CA LEU A 106 -9.03 7.89 -1.26
C LEU A 106 -10.14 7.93 -0.20
N PHE A 107 -9.75 7.92 1.06
CA PHE A 107 -10.59 8.18 2.23
C PHE A 107 -10.49 9.64 2.65
N LYS A 108 -11.20 10.05 3.71
CA LYS A 108 -10.99 11.36 4.33
C LYS A 108 -9.54 11.52 4.77
N ILE A 109 -8.93 12.62 4.37
CA ILE A 109 -7.54 12.95 4.72
C ILE A 109 -7.45 14.33 5.36
N LYS A 110 -6.45 14.50 6.22
CA LYS A 110 -6.15 15.78 6.88
C LYS A 110 -5.16 16.63 6.06
N ASP A 111 -4.73 16.15 4.91
CA ASP A 111 -3.80 16.87 4.05
C ASP A 111 -4.41 18.22 3.62
N ASN A 112 -3.60 19.27 3.70
CA ASN A 112 -3.97 20.53 3.10
C ASN A 112 -3.74 20.45 1.58
N PRO A 113 -4.79 20.57 0.75
CA PRO A 113 -4.66 20.47 -0.70
C PRO A 113 -3.63 21.43 -1.30
N GLN A 114 -3.46 22.61 -0.72
CA GLN A 114 -2.49 23.63 -1.19
C GLN A 114 -1.02 23.25 -0.92
N ARG A 115 -0.79 22.27 -0.04
CA ARG A 115 0.55 21.78 0.33
C ARG A 115 0.89 20.43 -0.27
N LEU A 116 0.01 19.86 -1.07
CA LEU A 116 0.28 18.61 -1.76
C LEU A 116 1.34 18.81 -2.85
N LYS A 117 2.19 17.80 -3.02
CA LYS A 117 3.23 17.80 -4.05
C LYS A 117 2.58 17.73 -5.44
N GLN A 118 2.98 18.62 -6.33
CA GLN A 118 2.42 18.71 -7.69
C GLN A 118 2.73 17.49 -8.60
N ASN A 119 3.70 16.68 -8.21
CA ASN A 119 4.04 15.44 -8.91
C ASN A 119 3.14 14.24 -8.57
N ILE A 120 2.18 14.41 -7.67
CA ILE A 120 1.16 13.40 -7.41
C ILE A 120 0.28 13.27 -8.66
N PRO A 121 0.03 12.04 -9.16
CA PRO A 121 -0.85 11.84 -10.32
C PRO A 121 -2.22 12.49 -10.11
N LYS A 122 -2.75 13.09 -11.15
CA LYS A 122 -4.04 13.82 -11.13
C LYS A 122 -4.14 14.90 -10.03
N TYR A 123 -3.03 15.53 -9.67
CA TYR A 123 -2.94 16.55 -8.61
C TYR A 123 -4.10 17.55 -8.65
N LYS A 124 -4.35 18.16 -9.82
CA LYS A 124 -5.40 19.17 -9.98
C LYS A 124 -6.80 18.61 -9.69
N GLU A 125 -7.12 17.45 -10.25
CA GLU A 125 -8.40 16.78 -10.03
C GLU A 125 -8.59 16.36 -8.55
N LEU A 126 -7.52 15.88 -7.92
CA LEU A 126 -7.53 15.52 -6.50
C LEU A 126 -7.80 16.74 -5.62
N THR A 127 -7.10 17.85 -5.84
CA THR A 127 -7.18 19.03 -4.98
C THR A 127 -8.45 19.84 -5.18
N GLU A 128 -8.94 19.96 -6.42
CA GLU A 128 -10.10 20.79 -6.74
C GLU A 128 -11.44 20.05 -6.58
N LYS A 129 -11.46 18.72 -6.71
CA LYS A 129 -12.69 17.94 -6.71
C LYS A 129 -12.74 16.87 -5.63
N HIS A 130 -11.85 15.87 -5.68
CA HIS A 130 -12.02 14.66 -4.88
C HIS A 130 -11.79 14.86 -3.39
N ILE A 131 -10.74 15.57 -2.99
CA ILE A 131 -10.46 15.84 -1.57
C ILE A 131 -11.56 16.67 -0.91
N PRO A 132 -12.01 17.80 -1.49
CA PRO A 132 -13.11 18.55 -0.93
C PRO A 132 -14.40 17.73 -0.79
N GLU A 133 -14.74 16.95 -1.82
CA GLU A 133 -15.95 16.13 -1.82
C GLU A 133 -15.93 15.06 -0.73
N ILE A 134 -14.81 14.32 -0.61
CA ILE A 134 -14.66 13.26 0.41
C ILE A 134 -14.64 13.86 1.81
N ASN A 135 -13.91 14.95 2.03
CA ASN A 135 -13.78 15.56 3.35
C ASN A 135 -15.10 16.18 3.85
N ASN A 136 -15.95 16.66 2.95
CA ASN A 136 -17.26 17.22 3.27
C ASN A 136 -18.36 16.16 3.37
N HIS A 137 -18.10 14.90 3.03
CA HIS A 137 -19.11 13.85 3.09
C HIS A 137 -19.45 13.50 4.55
N GLU A 138 -20.73 13.31 4.88
CA GLU A 138 -21.19 13.00 6.25
C GLU A 138 -20.65 11.67 6.77
N ASN A 139 -20.63 10.65 5.93
CA ASN A 139 -20.12 9.33 6.32
C ASN A 139 -18.60 9.37 6.41
N HIS A 140 -18.05 9.09 7.60
CA HIS A 140 -16.60 9.05 7.84
C HIS A 140 -15.89 7.91 7.13
N HIS A 141 -16.59 6.85 6.75
CA HIS A 141 -16.06 5.71 6.00
C HIS A 141 -16.25 5.84 4.49
N TYR A 142 -16.75 6.99 4.01
CA TYR A 142 -16.87 7.24 2.59
C TYR A 142 -15.49 7.29 1.91
N PHE A 143 -15.39 6.64 0.78
CA PHE A 143 -14.17 6.61 -0.03
C PHE A 143 -14.49 6.72 -1.52
N ARG A 144 -13.48 7.04 -2.29
CA ARG A 144 -13.52 6.99 -3.76
C ARG A 144 -12.40 6.15 -4.33
N VAL A 145 -12.71 5.40 -5.36
CA VAL A 145 -11.73 4.73 -6.22
C VAL A 145 -11.50 5.60 -7.45
N ILE A 146 -10.27 6.06 -7.63
CA ILE A 146 -9.87 6.99 -8.69
C ILE A 146 -8.86 6.25 -9.57
N PRO A 147 -9.14 5.98 -10.85
CA PRO A 147 -8.15 5.43 -11.77
C PRO A 147 -7.04 6.46 -12.00
N LEU A 148 -5.79 6.02 -12.00
CA LEU A 148 -4.61 6.88 -12.17
C LEU A 148 -4.05 6.83 -13.60
#